data_7e683685f33dd0e4b3fc882276c2eb23
#
_entry.id   7e683685f33dd0e4b3fc882276c2eb23
#
_cell.length_a   1.000
_cell.length_b   1.000
_cell.length_c   1.000
_cell.angle_alpha   90.00
_cell.angle_beta   90.00
_cell.angle_gamma   90.00
#
_symmetry.space_group_name_H-M   'P 1'
#
loop_
_entity.id
_entity.type
_entity.pdbx_description
1 polymer ?
#
loop_
_entity_poly.entity_id
_entity_poly.type
_entity_poly.pdbx_seq_one_letter_code
_entity_poly.pdbx_strand_id
1 'polypeptide(L)'
;SNEAGQGSAPIAHAAARADEPASEGMVSLLEPFIDTLIICTLTGLVILSSGVWMEKFENDFQRFDTEFIEGVYLETNPEHVTMLFGHLDLNPPADDPVRSLNATLTVSNGSIVSPPSTVLHNRSIALDVVIEQAGMPYTGVAQVIAGKLQGDFNVRGKSLLHSVPLTTEAFKRSFLGDYGQYIVSVGLVLFAFSTAIAWSYYGDRAMTYLFGAKSVTPYRVVYVGSFFVAAIVDTTLVWLISAVTLALMALPNLFGIVLLRKEMKSSIDDYWQNVADQSDDP
;
A
#
# COMPACT_ATOMS: atom_id res chain seq x y z
N SER A 1 8.57 -5.20 -5.89
CA SER A 1 7.92 -3.87 -5.97
C SER A 1 8.59 -3.02 -7.02
N ASN A 2 7.80 -2.34 -7.84
CA ASN A 2 8.33 -1.42 -8.84
C ASN A 2 8.82 -0.12 -8.17
N GLU A 3 10.14 0.09 -8.18
CA GLU A 3 10.79 1.27 -7.58
C GLU A 3 11.26 2.28 -8.65
N ALA A 4 10.79 2.14 -9.88
CA ALA A 4 11.14 3.03 -10.98
C ALA A 4 10.81 4.50 -10.66
N GLY A 5 11.80 5.37 -10.82
CA GLY A 5 11.67 6.81 -10.53
C GLY A 5 11.84 7.21 -9.07
N GLN A 6 11.91 6.28 -8.13
CA GLN A 6 12.11 6.58 -6.70
C GLN A 6 13.58 6.88 -6.35
N GLY A 7 14.55 6.42 -7.16
CA GLY A 7 15.98 6.61 -6.93
C GLY A 7 16.67 5.49 -6.15
N SER A 8 15.94 4.47 -5.73
CA SER A 8 16.47 3.29 -5.03
C SER A 8 17.04 2.24 -5.99
N ALA A 9 16.31 1.84 -7.01
CA ALA A 9 16.71 0.85 -7.99
C ALA A 9 18.08 1.15 -8.65
N PRO A 10 18.41 2.39 -9.03
CA PRO A 10 19.73 2.72 -9.57
C PRO A 10 20.90 2.34 -8.67
N ILE A 11 20.72 2.28 -7.35
CA ILE A 11 21.77 1.86 -6.40
C ILE A 11 22.13 0.38 -6.59
N ALA A 12 21.14 -0.48 -6.87
CA ALA A 12 21.38 -1.88 -7.16
C ALA A 12 22.00 -2.06 -8.55
N HIS A 13 21.40 -1.44 -9.56
CA HIS A 13 21.88 -1.53 -10.95
C HIS A 13 23.29 -0.98 -11.13
N ALA A 14 23.68 0.08 -10.42
CA ALA A 14 25.04 0.60 -10.41
C ALA A 14 26.09 -0.38 -9.87
N ALA A 15 25.67 -1.43 -9.14
CA ALA A 15 26.57 -2.47 -8.65
C ALA A 15 26.56 -3.74 -9.53
N ALA A 16 25.73 -3.77 -10.56
CA ALA A 16 25.67 -4.88 -11.50
C ALA A 16 26.99 -4.98 -12.29
N ARG A 17 27.33 -6.21 -12.65
CA ARG A 17 28.50 -6.50 -13.45
C ARG A 17 28.10 -6.46 -14.92
N ALA A 18 28.23 -5.28 -15.53
CA ALA A 18 27.92 -5.05 -16.92
C ALA A 18 29.13 -4.45 -17.65
N ASP A 19 29.31 -4.76 -18.91
CA ASP A 19 30.39 -4.23 -19.72
C ASP A 19 30.18 -2.76 -20.06
N GLU A 20 28.90 -2.36 -20.21
CA GLU A 20 28.49 -1.00 -20.50
C GLU A 20 27.28 -0.58 -19.63
N PRO A 21 27.23 0.67 -19.13
CA PRO A 21 26.12 1.16 -18.31
C PRO A 21 24.77 1.08 -19.01
N ALA A 22 24.72 1.29 -20.33
CA ALA A 22 23.50 1.27 -21.12
C ALA A 22 22.89 -0.13 -21.20
N SER A 23 23.71 -1.20 -21.23
CA SER A 23 23.21 -2.57 -21.26
C SER A 23 22.44 -2.92 -19.98
N GLU A 24 22.93 -2.52 -18.81
CA GLU A 24 22.24 -2.69 -17.54
C GLU A 24 20.96 -1.83 -17.48
N GLY A 25 21.02 -0.61 -18.01
CA GLY A 25 19.85 0.25 -18.14
C GLY A 25 18.75 -0.39 -19.00
N MET A 26 19.10 -1.07 -20.08
CA MET A 26 18.14 -1.80 -20.92
C MET A 26 17.53 -3.01 -20.21
N VAL A 27 18.31 -3.74 -19.43
CA VAL A 27 17.80 -4.85 -18.59
C VAL A 27 16.83 -4.33 -17.53
N SER A 28 17.14 -3.18 -16.90
CA SER A 28 16.30 -2.60 -15.87
C SER A 28 14.92 -2.17 -16.38
N LEU A 29 14.73 -1.95 -17.68
CA LEU A 29 13.40 -1.69 -18.27
C LEU A 29 12.46 -2.89 -18.19
N LEU A 30 12.98 -4.12 -18.06
CA LEU A 30 12.17 -5.31 -17.92
C LEU A 30 11.48 -5.39 -16.55
N GLU A 31 12.04 -4.76 -15.52
CA GLU A 31 11.48 -4.77 -14.17
C GLU A 31 10.06 -4.18 -14.15
N PRO A 32 9.82 -2.90 -14.51
CA PRO A 32 8.47 -2.34 -14.53
C PRO A 32 7.55 -3.02 -15.55
N PHE A 33 8.10 -3.55 -16.65
CA PHE A 33 7.32 -4.30 -17.63
C PHE A 33 6.76 -5.59 -17.02
N ILE A 34 7.60 -6.40 -16.38
CA ILE A 34 7.18 -7.68 -15.79
C ILE A 34 6.27 -7.41 -14.58
N ASP A 35 6.68 -6.55 -13.66
CA ASP A 35 5.95 -6.28 -12.43
C ASP A 35 4.59 -5.62 -12.72
N THR A 36 4.58 -4.54 -13.48
CA THR A 36 3.36 -3.75 -13.68
C THR A 36 2.48 -4.30 -14.80
N LEU A 37 3.04 -4.56 -15.99
CA LEU A 37 2.20 -4.96 -17.13
C LEU A 37 1.82 -6.44 -17.09
N ILE A 38 2.64 -7.33 -16.53
CA ILE A 38 2.33 -8.75 -16.46
C ILE A 38 1.69 -9.09 -15.10
N ILE A 39 2.43 -8.93 -14.00
CA ILE A 39 1.98 -9.43 -12.70
C ILE A 39 0.78 -8.66 -12.17
N CYS A 40 0.81 -7.32 -12.20
CA CYS A 40 -0.33 -6.52 -11.74
C CYS A 40 -1.58 -6.73 -12.61
N THR A 41 -1.43 -6.87 -13.94
CA THR A 41 -2.55 -7.16 -14.83
C THR A 41 -3.16 -8.52 -14.54
N LEU A 42 -2.35 -9.57 -14.39
CA LEU A 42 -2.82 -10.91 -14.04
C LEU A 42 -3.56 -10.90 -12.68
N THR A 43 -3.00 -10.25 -11.67
CA THR A 43 -3.62 -10.12 -10.37
C THR A 43 -4.96 -9.37 -10.46
N GLY A 44 -4.98 -8.26 -11.20
CA GLY A 44 -6.19 -7.48 -11.44
C GLY A 44 -7.28 -8.31 -12.15
N LEU A 45 -6.92 -9.09 -13.17
CA LEU A 45 -7.84 -9.96 -13.87
C LEU A 45 -8.43 -11.06 -12.97
N VAL A 46 -7.61 -11.65 -12.09
CA VAL A 46 -8.09 -12.62 -11.09
C VAL A 46 -9.09 -11.98 -10.14
N ILE A 47 -8.80 -10.77 -9.62
CA ILE A 47 -9.71 -10.05 -8.73
C ILE A 47 -11.03 -9.73 -9.45
N LEU A 48 -10.97 -9.18 -10.66
CA LEU A 48 -12.16 -8.78 -11.40
C LEU A 48 -13.03 -9.99 -11.78
N SER A 49 -12.41 -11.07 -12.26
CA SER A 49 -13.12 -12.29 -12.68
C SER A 49 -13.71 -13.07 -11.49
N SER A 50 -13.15 -12.95 -10.31
CA SER A 50 -13.65 -13.65 -9.12
C SER A 50 -14.96 -13.08 -8.56
N GLY A 51 -15.28 -11.81 -8.85
CA GLY A 51 -16.44 -11.10 -8.30
C GLY A 51 -16.32 -10.72 -6.81
N VAL A 52 -15.26 -11.12 -6.12
CA VAL A 52 -15.03 -10.86 -4.68
C VAL A 52 -15.04 -9.37 -4.34
N TRP A 53 -14.61 -8.54 -5.26
CA TRP A 53 -14.52 -7.08 -5.07
C TRP A 53 -15.88 -6.38 -4.89
N MET A 54 -17.00 -7.08 -5.19
CA MET A 54 -18.36 -6.59 -4.99
C MET A 54 -19.02 -7.13 -3.73
N GLU A 55 -18.39 -8.05 -3.03
CA GLU A 55 -19.00 -8.75 -1.89
C GLU A 55 -18.44 -8.24 -0.57
N LYS A 56 -19.29 -8.22 0.45
CA LYS A 56 -18.92 -7.86 1.82
C LYS A 56 -18.63 -9.10 2.64
N PHE A 57 -17.51 -9.08 3.32
CA PHE A 57 -17.02 -10.15 4.17
C PHE A 57 -16.88 -9.67 5.61
N GLU A 58 -17.05 -10.60 6.55
CA GLU A 58 -16.70 -10.35 7.94
C GLU A 58 -15.21 -10.03 8.06
N ASN A 59 -14.91 -8.91 8.65
CA ASN A 59 -13.52 -8.51 8.92
C ASN A 59 -13.44 -7.55 10.11
N ASP A 60 -12.23 -7.42 10.65
CA ASP A 60 -11.90 -6.44 11.67
C ASP A 60 -11.60 -5.10 11.02
N PHE A 61 -12.20 -4.03 11.53
CA PHE A 61 -12.10 -2.71 10.94
C PHE A 61 -10.86 -1.98 11.47
N GLN A 62 -9.99 -1.61 10.56
CA GLN A 62 -8.83 -0.80 10.89
C GLN A 62 -9.24 0.64 11.13
N ARG A 63 -8.73 1.26 12.21
CA ARG A 63 -9.14 2.62 12.63
C ARG A 63 -8.97 3.68 11.55
N PHE A 64 -7.92 3.59 10.75
CA PHE A 64 -7.65 4.60 9.71
C PHE A 64 -8.65 4.50 8.54
N ASP A 65 -9.15 3.30 8.21
CA ASP A 65 -10.13 3.06 7.14
C ASP A 65 -11.59 3.06 7.63
N THR A 66 -11.81 3.30 8.93
CA THR A 66 -13.14 3.33 9.54
C THR A 66 -13.55 4.76 9.82
N GLU A 67 -14.74 5.14 9.39
CA GLU A 67 -15.34 6.43 9.68
C GLU A 67 -16.79 6.25 10.12
N PHE A 68 -17.15 6.94 11.20
CA PHE A 68 -18.54 7.07 11.66
C PHE A 68 -19.10 8.38 11.11
N ILE A 69 -20.20 8.31 10.39
CA ILE A 69 -20.89 9.47 9.80
C ILE A 69 -22.28 9.64 10.40
N GLU A 70 -22.77 10.89 10.42
CA GLU A 70 -24.08 11.22 10.92
C GLU A 70 -25.19 10.69 9.98
N GLY A 71 -26.25 10.15 10.54
CA GLY A 71 -27.41 9.68 9.79
C GLY A 71 -27.29 8.23 9.31
N VAL A 72 -28.37 7.75 8.69
CA VAL A 72 -28.47 6.40 8.15
C VAL A 72 -28.44 6.45 6.63
N TYR A 73 -27.43 5.88 6.04
CA TYR A 73 -27.27 5.75 4.60
C TYR A 73 -27.50 4.29 4.16
N LEU A 74 -28.14 4.14 3.00
CA LEU A 74 -28.47 2.84 2.42
C LEU A 74 -27.89 2.73 1.01
N GLU A 75 -27.24 1.64 0.70
CA GLU A 75 -26.67 1.36 -0.65
C GLU A 75 -27.76 1.15 -1.70
N THR A 76 -28.98 0.86 -1.27
CA THR A 76 -30.13 0.71 -2.16
C THR A 76 -30.74 2.04 -2.61
N ASN A 77 -30.35 3.16 -1.99
CA ASN A 77 -30.81 4.49 -2.34
C ASN A 77 -29.76 5.20 -3.21
N PRO A 78 -30.06 5.49 -4.50
CA PRO A 78 -29.11 6.12 -5.42
C PRO A 78 -28.64 7.52 -4.96
N GLU A 79 -29.49 8.27 -4.26
CA GLU A 79 -29.10 9.59 -3.72
C GLU A 79 -28.06 9.44 -2.61
N HIS A 80 -28.26 8.49 -1.69
CA HIS A 80 -27.29 8.20 -0.64
C HIS A 80 -25.94 7.76 -1.23
N VAL A 81 -25.97 6.89 -2.24
CA VAL A 81 -24.78 6.44 -2.95
C VAL A 81 -24.02 7.62 -3.57
N THR A 82 -24.75 8.53 -4.24
CA THR A 82 -24.14 9.72 -4.84
C THR A 82 -23.50 10.65 -3.80
N MET A 83 -24.18 10.88 -2.66
CA MET A 83 -23.63 11.67 -1.56
C MET A 83 -22.35 11.04 -0.98
N LEU A 84 -22.37 9.73 -0.76
CA LEU A 84 -21.20 8.99 -0.23
C LEU A 84 -20.03 8.96 -1.22
N PHE A 85 -20.29 8.88 -2.52
CA PHE A 85 -19.24 9.03 -3.52
C PHE A 85 -18.56 10.38 -3.46
N GLY A 86 -19.33 11.47 -3.31
CA GLY A 86 -18.78 12.82 -3.13
C GLY A 86 -17.95 12.93 -1.85
N HIS A 87 -18.46 12.41 -0.73
CA HIS A 87 -17.77 12.41 0.56
C HIS A 87 -16.43 11.61 0.53
N LEU A 88 -16.42 10.49 -0.17
CA LEU A 88 -15.25 9.63 -0.27
C LEU A 88 -14.27 10.03 -1.38
N ASP A 89 -14.53 11.12 -2.10
CA ASP A 89 -13.59 11.66 -3.09
C ASP A 89 -12.33 12.21 -2.40
N LEU A 90 -11.23 12.25 -3.14
CA LEU A 90 -9.98 12.88 -2.69
C LEU A 90 -10.13 14.39 -2.47
N ASN A 91 -11.08 15.01 -3.18
CA ASN A 91 -11.44 16.42 -3.04
C ASN A 91 -12.96 16.52 -2.84
N PRO A 92 -13.47 16.26 -1.62
CA PRO A 92 -14.89 16.35 -1.37
C PRO A 92 -15.41 17.77 -1.65
N PRO A 93 -16.67 17.91 -2.10
CA PRO A 93 -17.27 19.23 -2.35
C PRO A 93 -17.26 20.08 -1.08
N ALA A 94 -17.11 21.39 -1.25
CA ALA A 94 -17.08 22.32 -0.11
C ALA A 94 -18.40 22.35 0.69
N ASP A 95 -19.50 21.93 0.06
CA ASP A 95 -20.85 21.82 0.59
C ASP A 95 -21.27 20.34 0.79
N ASP A 96 -20.30 19.46 1.10
CA ASP A 96 -20.57 18.04 1.36
C ASP A 96 -21.70 17.88 2.40
N PRO A 97 -22.81 17.22 2.02
CA PRO A 97 -23.92 16.98 2.93
C PRO A 97 -23.62 15.91 3.99
N VAL A 98 -22.61 15.05 3.73
CA VAL A 98 -22.20 13.98 4.66
C VAL A 98 -21.25 14.56 5.71
N ARG A 99 -21.54 14.32 6.98
CA ARG A 99 -20.74 14.84 8.08
C ARG A 99 -20.15 13.72 8.91
N SER A 100 -18.87 13.84 9.22
CA SER A 100 -18.24 12.98 10.22
C SER A 100 -18.92 13.14 11.59
N LEU A 101 -19.22 12.04 12.23
CA LEU A 101 -19.91 12.03 13.52
C LEU A 101 -19.05 12.65 14.62
N ASN A 102 -19.63 13.57 15.37
CA ASN A 102 -19.07 14.12 16.61
C ASN A 102 -20.11 13.97 17.73
N ALA A 103 -20.15 12.78 18.34
CA ALA A 103 -21.15 12.44 19.34
C ALA A 103 -20.67 11.34 20.29
N THR A 104 -21.44 11.17 21.37
CA THR A 104 -21.31 10.01 22.25
C THR A 104 -22.30 8.95 21.78
N LEU A 105 -21.77 7.79 21.36
CA LEU A 105 -22.56 6.62 20.98
C LEU A 105 -23.03 5.90 22.23
N THR A 106 -24.30 5.50 22.24
CA THR A 106 -24.81 4.48 23.16
C THR A 106 -24.73 3.13 22.46
N VAL A 107 -24.00 2.20 23.04
CA VAL A 107 -23.78 0.85 22.51
C VAL A 107 -24.43 -0.16 23.47
N SER A 108 -25.16 -1.12 22.92
CA SER A 108 -25.76 -2.21 23.68
C SER A 108 -25.41 -3.55 23.02
N ASN A 109 -24.75 -4.41 23.75
CA ASN A 109 -24.29 -5.71 23.25
C ASN A 109 -23.57 -5.60 21.88
N GLY A 110 -22.65 -4.64 21.79
CA GLY A 110 -21.88 -4.35 20.56
C GLY A 110 -22.61 -3.52 19.50
N SER A 111 -23.93 -3.42 19.54
CA SER A 111 -24.70 -2.70 18.53
C SER A 111 -24.87 -1.22 18.89
N ILE A 112 -24.76 -0.34 17.89
CA ILE A 112 -25.00 1.09 18.03
C ILE A 112 -26.50 1.35 18.16
N VAL A 113 -26.92 1.97 19.28
CA VAL A 113 -28.32 2.27 19.56
C VAL A 113 -28.65 3.72 19.23
N SER A 114 -27.75 4.65 19.55
CA SER A 114 -27.98 6.10 19.44
C SER A 114 -26.66 6.87 19.46
N PRO A 115 -26.53 7.99 18.74
CA PRO A 115 -27.46 8.49 17.71
C PRO A 115 -27.45 7.62 16.45
N PRO A 116 -28.44 7.79 15.54
CA PRO A 116 -28.42 7.12 14.24
C PRO A 116 -27.15 7.50 13.48
N SER A 117 -26.38 6.50 13.09
CA SER A 117 -25.11 6.69 12.44
C SER A 117 -24.82 5.55 11.47
N THR A 118 -24.05 5.86 10.45
CA THR A 118 -23.53 4.86 9.50
C THR A 118 -22.03 4.70 9.73
N VAL A 119 -21.54 3.48 9.64
CA VAL A 119 -20.12 3.20 9.69
C VAL A 119 -19.64 2.92 8.28
N LEU A 120 -18.64 3.67 7.83
CA LEU A 120 -17.92 3.43 6.60
C LEU A 120 -16.64 2.67 6.91
N HIS A 121 -16.34 1.66 6.12
CA HIS A 121 -15.08 0.93 6.17
C HIS A 121 -14.70 0.48 4.75
N ASN A 122 -13.42 0.63 4.40
CA ASN A 122 -12.93 0.32 3.07
C ASN A 122 -13.76 0.96 1.95
N ARG A 123 -14.14 2.25 2.15
CA ARG A 123 -14.96 3.04 1.21
C ARG A 123 -16.33 2.42 0.91
N SER A 124 -16.89 1.65 1.82
CA SER A 124 -18.22 1.06 1.71
C SER A 124 -18.99 1.21 3.02
N ILE A 125 -20.32 1.17 2.94
CA ILE A 125 -21.16 1.07 4.15
C ILE A 125 -20.89 -0.28 4.82
N ALA A 126 -20.49 -0.25 6.08
CA ALA A 126 -20.32 -1.45 6.87
C ALA A 126 -21.68 -1.97 7.35
N LEU A 127 -21.86 -3.29 7.31
CA LEU A 127 -23.06 -3.98 7.78
C LEU A 127 -22.73 -4.81 9.03
N ASP A 128 -23.76 -5.09 9.83
CA ASP A 128 -23.65 -5.94 11.02
C ASP A 128 -22.51 -5.50 11.96
N VAL A 129 -22.38 -4.18 12.15
CA VAL A 129 -21.27 -3.60 12.90
C VAL A 129 -21.39 -3.93 14.38
N VAL A 130 -20.32 -4.49 14.95
CA VAL A 130 -20.18 -4.81 16.35
C VAL A 130 -18.97 -4.07 16.93
N ILE A 131 -19.21 -3.33 18.01
CA ILE A 131 -18.15 -2.68 18.80
C ILE A 131 -17.81 -3.60 19.97
N GLU A 132 -16.54 -3.95 20.08
CA GLU A 132 -16.00 -4.84 21.11
C GLU A 132 -14.98 -4.12 21.98
N GLN A 133 -14.90 -4.53 23.23
CA GLN A 133 -13.84 -4.14 24.14
C GLN A 133 -13.30 -5.38 24.85
N ALA A 134 -11.98 -5.55 24.84
CA ALA A 134 -11.32 -6.75 25.36
C ALA A 134 -11.88 -8.08 24.80
N GLY A 135 -12.27 -8.09 23.51
CA GLY A 135 -12.77 -9.28 22.83
C GLY A 135 -14.21 -9.67 23.14
N MET A 136 -14.98 -8.80 23.81
CA MET A 136 -16.39 -9.01 24.12
C MET A 136 -17.24 -7.85 23.57
N PRO A 137 -18.50 -8.13 23.14
CA PRO A 137 -19.42 -7.08 22.74
C PRO A 137 -19.61 -6.04 23.84
N TYR A 138 -19.36 -4.78 23.50
CA TYR A 138 -19.39 -3.68 24.45
C TYR A 138 -20.81 -3.21 24.75
N THR A 139 -21.05 -2.86 25.99
CA THR A 139 -22.28 -2.17 26.42
C THR A 139 -21.91 -0.98 27.27
N GLY A 140 -22.31 0.21 26.83
CA GLY A 140 -21.98 1.46 27.50
C GLY A 140 -21.99 2.65 26.55
N VAL A 141 -21.20 3.65 26.85
CA VAL A 141 -21.04 4.86 26.03
C VAL A 141 -19.65 4.94 25.45
N ALA A 142 -19.55 5.27 24.16
CA ALA A 142 -18.28 5.41 23.45
C ALA A 142 -18.25 6.74 22.71
N GLN A 143 -17.16 7.48 22.81
CA GLN A 143 -17.04 8.80 22.18
C GLN A 143 -16.51 8.68 20.76
N VAL A 144 -17.13 9.40 19.82
CA VAL A 144 -16.64 9.57 18.45
C VAL A 144 -16.30 11.04 18.25
N ILE A 145 -15.10 11.32 17.74
CA ILE A 145 -14.60 12.65 17.42
C ILE A 145 -14.11 12.64 15.98
N ALA A 146 -14.62 13.56 15.16
CA ALA A 146 -14.28 13.65 13.73
C ALA A 146 -14.40 12.29 13.03
N GLY A 147 -15.50 11.55 13.28
CA GLY A 147 -15.76 10.24 12.69
C GLY A 147 -14.88 9.10 13.21
N LYS A 148 -14.02 9.33 14.20
CA LYS A 148 -13.12 8.30 14.74
C LYS A 148 -13.51 7.92 16.17
N LEU A 149 -13.71 6.62 16.39
CA LEU A 149 -14.03 6.06 17.71
C LEU A 149 -12.83 6.24 18.66
N GLN A 150 -13.09 6.82 19.82
CA GLN A 150 -12.07 7.09 20.82
C GLN A 150 -12.01 5.96 21.86
N GLY A 151 -10.82 5.64 22.33
CA GLY A 151 -10.60 4.57 23.31
C GLY A 151 -10.06 3.29 22.68
N ASP A 152 -9.92 2.25 23.51
CA ASP A 152 -9.43 0.94 23.08
C ASP A 152 -10.61 0.02 22.76
N PHE A 153 -11.12 0.17 21.56
CA PHE A 153 -12.21 -0.62 21.01
C PHE A 153 -11.80 -1.28 19.71
N ASN A 154 -12.27 -2.49 19.49
CA ASN A 154 -12.28 -3.15 18.20
C ASN A 154 -13.65 -2.97 17.56
N VAL A 155 -13.67 -2.73 16.27
CA VAL A 155 -14.89 -2.67 15.47
C VAL A 155 -14.81 -3.75 14.42
N ARG A 156 -15.85 -4.56 14.28
CA ARG A 156 -15.93 -5.60 13.26
C ARG A 156 -17.30 -5.61 12.62
N GLY A 157 -17.39 -6.25 11.48
CA GLY A 157 -18.63 -6.38 10.72
C GLY A 157 -18.36 -6.75 9.28
N LYS A 158 -19.35 -6.60 8.41
CA LYS A 158 -19.23 -6.91 7.00
C LYS A 158 -18.93 -5.65 6.19
N SER A 159 -17.81 -5.65 5.46
CA SER A 159 -17.45 -4.59 4.52
C SER A 159 -16.75 -5.17 3.30
N LEU A 160 -16.51 -4.35 2.29
CA LEU A 160 -15.69 -4.74 1.16
C LEU A 160 -14.26 -5.05 1.64
N LEU A 161 -13.66 -6.07 1.04
CA LEU A 161 -12.25 -6.36 1.25
C LEU A 161 -11.40 -5.44 0.38
N HIS A 162 -10.20 -5.11 0.85
CA HIS A 162 -9.19 -4.44 0.04
C HIS A 162 -7.81 -5.06 0.27
N SER A 163 -6.83 -4.68 -0.58
CA SER A 163 -5.43 -5.08 -0.43
C SER A 163 -5.24 -6.61 -0.40
N VAL A 164 -4.45 -7.12 0.55
CA VAL A 164 -4.11 -8.54 0.66
C VAL A 164 -5.33 -9.46 0.88
N PRO A 165 -6.26 -9.16 1.79
CA PRO A 165 -7.47 -9.96 1.96
C PRO A 165 -8.29 -10.12 0.68
N LEU A 166 -8.47 -9.05 -0.10
CA LEU A 166 -9.17 -9.09 -1.38
C LEU A 166 -8.48 -10.03 -2.36
N THR A 167 -7.18 -9.88 -2.53
CA THR A 167 -6.39 -10.71 -3.42
C THR A 167 -6.42 -12.18 -3.00
N THR A 168 -6.26 -12.44 -1.70
CA THR A 168 -6.29 -13.80 -1.14
C THR A 168 -7.63 -14.48 -1.42
N GLU A 169 -8.74 -13.81 -1.17
CA GLU A 169 -10.07 -14.36 -1.40
C GLU A 169 -10.34 -14.56 -2.91
N ALA A 170 -9.86 -13.65 -3.77
CA ALA A 170 -9.96 -13.80 -5.21
C ALA A 170 -9.19 -15.04 -5.71
N PHE A 171 -8.00 -15.29 -5.20
CA PHE A 171 -7.23 -16.48 -5.55
C PHE A 171 -7.85 -17.78 -5.03
N LYS A 172 -8.52 -17.76 -3.87
CA LYS A 172 -9.31 -18.91 -3.37
C LYS A 172 -10.46 -19.27 -4.31
N ARG A 173 -11.05 -18.29 -4.98
CA ARG A 173 -12.11 -18.54 -5.98
C ARG A 173 -11.61 -18.99 -7.35
N SER A 174 -10.29 -19.05 -7.54
CA SER A 174 -9.70 -19.59 -8.76
C SER A 174 -9.88 -21.11 -8.85
N PHE A 175 -9.44 -21.71 -9.96
CA PHE A 175 -9.45 -23.16 -10.16
C PHE A 175 -8.65 -23.95 -9.10
N LEU A 176 -7.79 -23.28 -8.35
CA LEU A 176 -7.00 -23.86 -7.25
C LEU A 176 -7.78 -24.00 -5.95
N GLY A 177 -8.95 -23.39 -5.83
CA GLY A 177 -9.76 -23.40 -4.61
C GLY A 177 -8.98 -22.84 -3.41
N ASP A 178 -9.15 -23.45 -2.24
CA ASP A 178 -8.50 -23.00 -1.01
C ASP A 178 -6.97 -22.96 -1.08
N TYR A 179 -6.35 -23.70 -1.98
CA TYR A 179 -4.91 -23.63 -2.19
C TYR A 179 -4.44 -22.32 -2.82
N GLY A 180 -5.33 -21.60 -3.52
CA GLY A 180 -5.01 -20.30 -4.14
C GLY A 180 -4.49 -19.26 -3.16
N GLN A 181 -4.94 -19.29 -1.90
CA GLN A 181 -4.45 -18.38 -0.85
C GLN A 181 -2.94 -18.50 -0.58
N TYR A 182 -2.37 -19.69 -0.75
CA TYR A 182 -0.96 -19.91 -0.50
C TYR A 182 -0.07 -19.25 -1.55
N ILE A 183 -0.56 -19.03 -2.78
CA ILE A 183 0.17 -18.26 -3.80
C ILE A 183 0.41 -16.84 -3.30
N VAL A 184 -0.64 -16.21 -2.77
CA VAL A 184 -0.56 -14.85 -2.24
C VAL A 184 0.35 -14.81 -1.00
N SER A 185 0.14 -15.73 -0.05
CA SER A 185 0.90 -15.77 1.20
C SER A 185 2.39 -16.02 0.98
N VAL A 186 2.74 -17.02 0.16
CA VAL A 186 4.14 -17.32 -0.17
C VAL A 186 4.77 -16.19 -0.96
N GLY A 187 4.03 -15.64 -1.95
CA GLY A 187 4.48 -14.48 -2.72
C GLY A 187 4.80 -13.29 -1.84
N LEU A 188 3.93 -12.96 -0.89
CA LEU A 188 4.14 -11.86 0.07
C LEU A 188 5.39 -12.08 0.93
N VAL A 189 5.60 -13.29 1.45
CA VAL A 189 6.80 -13.60 2.24
C VAL A 189 8.06 -13.42 1.40
N LEU A 190 8.07 -13.92 0.17
CA LEU A 190 9.22 -13.79 -0.72
C LEU A 190 9.47 -12.33 -1.10
N PHE A 191 8.42 -11.56 -1.43
CA PHE A 191 8.56 -10.14 -1.76
C PHE A 191 9.00 -9.31 -0.57
N ALA A 192 8.42 -9.51 0.61
CA ALA A 192 8.82 -8.81 1.82
C ALA A 192 10.29 -9.09 2.17
N PHE A 193 10.72 -10.36 2.06
CA PHE A 193 12.08 -10.76 2.37
C PHE A 193 13.09 -10.18 1.35
N SER A 194 12.81 -10.29 0.05
CA SER A 194 13.67 -9.73 -0.99
C SER A 194 13.76 -8.21 -0.89
N THR A 195 12.64 -7.53 -0.64
CA THR A 195 12.62 -6.08 -0.43
C THR A 195 13.44 -5.68 0.78
N ALA A 196 13.30 -6.39 1.91
CA ALA A 196 14.09 -6.12 3.11
C ALA A 196 15.61 -6.23 2.85
N ILE A 197 16.04 -7.24 2.07
CA ILE A 197 17.45 -7.39 1.69
C ILE A 197 17.89 -6.24 0.78
N ALA A 198 17.11 -5.92 -0.26
CA ALA A 198 17.44 -4.87 -1.22
C ALA A 198 17.57 -3.50 -0.54
N TRP A 199 16.61 -3.13 0.31
CA TRP A 199 16.64 -1.86 1.02
C TRP A 199 17.76 -1.78 2.06
N SER A 200 18.12 -2.90 2.70
CA SER A 200 19.33 -2.95 3.54
C SER A 200 20.58 -2.61 2.73
N TYR A 201 20.68 -3.15 1.52
CA TYR A 201 21.82 -2.87 0.62
C TYR A 201 21.86 -1.40 0.17
N TYR A 202 20.70 -0.81 -0.18
CA TYR A 202 20.62 0.60 -0.56
C TYR A 202 21.14 1.50 0.57
N GLY A 203 20.69 1.23 1.80
CA GLY A 203 21.16 1.97 2.96
C GLY A 203 22.66 1.76 3.25
N ASP A 204 23.18 0.55 3.10
CA ASP A 204 24.62 0.28 3.21
C ASP A 204 25.43 1.16 2.27
N ARG A 205 24.97 1.32 1.01
CA ARG A 205 25.65 2.16 0.01
C ARG A 205 25.57 3.64 0.39
N ALA A 206 24.38 4.10 0.79
CA ALA A 206 24.19 5.48 1.23
C ALA A 206 25.06 5.81 2.46
N MET A 207 25.07 4.93 3.47
CA MET A 207 25.88 5.09 4.67
C MET A 207 27.38 5.06 4.37
N THR A 208 27.82 4.19 3.47
CA THR A 208 29.21 4.15 3.03
C THR A 208 29.63 5.45 2.34
N TYR A 209 28.75 5.98 1.50
CA TYR A 209 28.99 7.24 0.80
C TYR A 209 29.09 8.44 1.76
N LEU A 210 28.16 8.54 2.71
CA LEU A 210 28.07 9.70 3.61
C LEU A 210 29.08 9.65 4.76
N PHE A 211 29.30 8.46 5.35
CA PHE A 211 30.01 8.31 6.63
C PHE A 211 31.18 7.28 6.56
N GLY A 212 31.39 6.68 5.40
CA GLY A 212 32.42 5.69 5.19
C GLY A 212 32.02 4.27 5.63
N ALA A 213 32.82 3.26 5.27
CA ALA A 213 32.51 1.85 5.44
C ALA A 213 32.25 1.41 6.91
N LYS A 214 32.81 2.12 7.90
CA LYS A 214 32.60 1.79 9.32
C LYS A 214 31.18 2.04 9.80
N SER A 215 30.39 2.85 9.10
CA SER A 215 29.00 3.18 9.44
C SER A 215 28.01 2.07 9.05
N VAL A 216 28.40 1.11 8.24
CA VAL A 216 27.55 0.04 7.74
C VAL A 216 27.03 -0.86 8.87
N THR A 217 27.92 -1.29 9.77
CA THR A 217 27.53 -2.18 10.89
C THR A 217 26.50 -1.55 11.83
N PRO A 218 26.72 -0.34 12.37
CA PRO A 218 25.71 0.31 13.19
C PRO A 218 24.39 0.56 12.43
N TYR A 219 24.46 0.93 11.16
CA TYR A 219 23.27 1.07 10.32
C TYR A 219 22.47 -0.25 10.28
N ARG A 220 23.10 -1.38 9.98
CA ARG A 220 22.42 -2.68 9.92
C ARG A 220 21.76 -3.07 11.24
N VAL A 221 22.40 -2.78 12.35
CA VAL A 221 21.81 -3.03 13.69
C VAL A 221 20.54 -2.20 13.88
N VAL A 222 20.58 -0.90 13.53
CA VAL A 222 19.39 -0.04 13.58
C VAL A 222 18.32 -0.51 12.61
N TYR A 223 18.71 -0.86 11.38
CA TYR A 223 17.79 -1.34 10.34
C TYR A 223 17.05 -2.60 10.79
N VAL A 224 17.75 -3.62 11.28
CA VAL A 224 17.13 -4.85 11.80
C VAL A 224 16.27 -4.54 13.03
N GLY A 225 16.75 -3.69 13.94
CA GLY A 225 15.98 -3.26 15.11
C GLY A 225 14.67 -2.56 14.74
N SER A 226 14.64 -1.81 13.64
CA SER A 226 13.45 -1.10 13.18
C SER A 226 12.29 -2.04 12.80
N PHE A 227 12.55 -3.29 12.38
CA PHE A 227 11.49 -4.27 12.13
C PHE A 227 10.71 -4.61 13.40
N PHE A 228 11.40 -4.72 14.54
CA PHE A 228 10.74 -4.98 15.83
C PHE A 228 9.89 -3.78 16.25
N VAL A 229 10.41 -2.56 16.05
CA VAL A 229 9.65 -1.34 16.33
C VAL A 229 8.43 -1.25 15.43
N ALA A 230 8.57 -1.50 14.14
CA ALA A 230 7.47 -1.47 13.17
C ALA A 230 6.36 -2.50 13.48
N ALA A 231 6.71 -3.63 14.11
CA ALA A 231 5.74 -4.66 14.49
C ALA A 231 4.81 -4.23 15.64
N ILE A 232 5.17 -3.22 16.42
CA ILE A 232 4.41 -2.75 17.59
C ILE A 232 3.85 -1.32 17.43
N VAL A 233 4.28 -0.60 16.40
CA VAL A 233 3.83 0.76 16.11
C VAL A 233 2.60 0.73 15.21
N ASP A 234 1.73 1.74 15.34
CA ASP A 234 0.56 1.90 14.47
C ASP A 234 0.98 2.00 12.99
N THR A 235 0.32 1.20 12.16
CA THR A 235 0.60 1.11 10.72
C THR A 235 0.41 2.44 9.99
N THR A 236 -0.50 3.28 10.43
CA THR A 236 -0.75 4.61 9.84
C THR A 236 0.48 5.49 9.94
N LEU A 237 1.14 5.48 11.12
CA LEU A 237 2.37 6.25 11.33
C LEU A 237 3.50 5.75 10.42
N VAL A 238 3.63 4.43 10.28
CA VAL A 238 4.64 3.81 9.40
C VAL A 238 4.42 4.24 7.95
N TRP A 239 3.18 4.20 7.45
CA TRP A 239 2.84 4.63 6.10
C TRP A 239 3.08 6.12 5.87
N LEU A 240 2.75 6.97 6.85
CA LEU A 240 2.99 8.41 6.74
C LEU A 240 4.49 8.74 6.65
N ILE A 241 5.30 8.14 7.51
CA ILE A 241 6.77 8.30 7.47
C ILE A 241 7.32 7.79 6.14
N SER A 242 6.85 6.62 5.68
CA SER A 242 7.25 6.05 4.39
C SER A 242 6.94 6.99 3.23
N ALA A 243 5.73 7.54 3.16
CA ALA A 243 5.33 8.46 2.10
C ALA A 243 6.22 9.72 2.06
N VAL A 244 6.52 10.32 3.21
CA VAL A 244 7.40 11.50 3.30
C VAL A 244 8.84 11.16 2.87
N THR A 245 9.37 10.03 3.35
CA THR A 245 10.76 9.64 3.00
C THR A 245 10.90 9.27 1.53
N LEU A 246 9.90 8.60 0.94
CA LEU A 246 9.86 8.31 -0.50
C LEU A 246 9.82 9.60 -1.34
N ALA A 247 9.02 10.59 -0.96
CA ALA A 247 8.98 11.88 -1.64
C ALA A 247 10.34 12.59 -1.57
N LEU A 248 10.99 12.60 -0.39
CA LEU A 248 12.32 13.19 -0.21
C LEU A 248 13.40 12.46 -1.01
N MET A 249 13.26 11.17 -1.27
CA MET A 249 14.19 10.39 -2.09
C MET A 249 13.94 10.59 -3.59
N ALA A 250 12.68 10.68 -4.01
CA ALA A 250 12.32 10.85 -5.42
C ALA A 250 12.74 12.22 -6.00
N LEU A 251 12.62 13.29 -5.21
CA LEU A 251 12.95 14.64 -5.69
C LEU A 251 14.40 14.79 -6.16
N PRO A 252 15.44 14.41 -5.39
CA PRO A 252 16.83 14.47 -5.85
C PRO A 252 17.08 13.58 -7.07
N ASN A 253 16.44 12.40 -7.14
CA ASN A 253 16.57 11.51 -8.27
C ASN A 253 16.05 12.15 -9.57
N LEU A 254 14.85 12.72 -9.55
CA LEU A 254 14.27 13.40 -10.71
C LEU A 254 15.15 14.56 -11.16
N PHE A 255 15.70 15.33 -10.22
CA PHE A 255 16.63 16.41 -10.53
C PHE A 255 17.91 15.87 -11.15
N GLY A 256 18.47 14.79 -10.62
CA GLY A 256 19.64 14.11 -11.16
C GLY A 256 19.43 13.64 -12.60
N ILE A 257 18.30 12.99 -12.90
CA ILE A 257 17.95 12.55 -14.25
C ILE A 257 17.93 13.72 -15.24
N VAL A 258 17.35 14.85 -14.86
CA VAL A 258 17.30 16.05 -15.74
C VAL A 258 18.69 16.61 -15.99
N LEU A 259 19.55 16.65 -14.97
CA LEU A 259 20.92 17.14 -15.12
C LEU A 259 21.77 16.23 -16.01
N LEU A 260 21.68 14.93 -15.83
CA LEU A 260 22.50 13.92 -16.53
C LEU A 260 21.94 13.51 -17.91
N ARG A 261 20.84 14.10 -18.35
CA ARG A 261 20.16 13.73 -19.60
C ARG A 261 21.04 13.66 -20.84
N LYS A 262 22.07 14.52 -20.93
CA LYS A 262 22.99 14.56 -22.07
C LYS A 262 23.98 13.39 -22.04
N GLU A 263 24.50 13.08 -20.85
CA GLU A 263 25.41 11.96 -20.62
C GLU A 263 24.68 10.62 -20.87
N MET A 264 23.45 10.52 -20.37
CA MET A 264 22.59 9.35 -20.62
C MET A 264 22.35 9.14 -22.12
N LYS A 265 22.06 10.22 -22.88
CA LYS A 265 21.86 10.12 -24.32
C LYS A 265 23.12 9.65 -25.02
N SER A 266 24.29 10.24 -24.69
CA SER A 266 25.59 9.83 -25.27
C SER A 266 25.85 8.35 -24.99
N SER A 267 25.66 7.88 -23.75
CA SER A 267 25.85 6.46 -23.40
C SER A 267 24.93 5.49 -24.16
N ILE A 268 23.70 5.91 -24.44
CA ILE A 268 22.77 5.11 -25.25
C ILE A 268 23.20 5.11 -26.73
N ASP A 269 23.61 6.24 -27.28
CA ASP A 269 24.05 6.35 -28.66
C ASP A 269 25.34 5.50 -28.88
N ASP A 270 26.30 5.55 -27.95
CA ASP A 270 27.51 4.71 -27.97
C ASP A 270 27.19 3.22 -27.90
N TYR A 271 26.24 2.80 -27.03
CA TYR A 271 25.80 1.42 -26.94
C TYR A 271 25.26 0.89 -28.26
N TRP A 272 24.36 1.64 -28.91
CA TRP A 272 23.79 1.20 -30.17
C TRP A 272 24.79 1.17 -31.31
N GLN A 273 25.80 2.04 -31.32
CA GLN A 273 26.90 2.00 -32.27
C GLN A 273 27.72 0.71 -32.09
N ASN A 274 28.07 0.37 -30.84
CA ASN A 274 28.83 -0.85 -30.54
C ASN A 274 28.07 -2.12 -30.90
N VAL A 275 26.73 -2.15 -30.67
CA VAL A 275 25.87 -3.27 -31.06
C VAL A 275 25.81 -3.42 -32.58
N ALA A 276 25.72 -2.29 -33.32
CA ALA A 276 25.71 -2.30 -34.78
C ALA A 276 27.05 -2.82 -35.35
N ASP A 277 28.18 -2.34 -34.82
CA ASP A 277 29.51 -2.78 -35.25
C ASP A 277 29.73 -4.28 -34.99
N GLN A 278 29.22 -4.83 -33.86
CA GLN A 278 29.29 -6.26 -33.55
C GLN A 278 28.41 -7.12 -34.47
N SER A 279 27.31 -6.57 -34.98
CA SER A 279 26.40 -7.32 -35.90
C SER A 279 26.90 -7.40 -37.31
N ASP A 280 27.84 -6.51 -37.70
CA ASP A 280 28.46 -6.45 -39.04
C ASP A 280 29.76 -7.25 -39.13
N ASP A 281 30.24 -7.85 -38.03
CA ASP A 281 31.40 -8.74 -38.02
C ASP A 281 30.92 -10.20 -38.32
N PRO A 282 31.30 -10.82 -39.45
CA PRO A 282 30.73 -12.09 -39.97
C PRO A 282 31.13 -13.34 -39.18
#